data_e71b5f39a75b8055fb7224484a832c18
#
_entry.id   e71b5f39a75b8055fb7224484a832c18
#
_cell.length_a   1.000
_cell.length_b   1.000
_cell.length_c   1.000
_cell.angle_alpha   90.00
_cell.angle_beta   90.00
_cell.angle_gamma   90.00
#
_symmetry.space_group_name_H-M   'P 1'
#
loop_
_entity.id
_entity.type
_entity.pdbx_description
1 polymer ?
#
loop_
_entity_poly.entity_id
_entity_poly.type
_entity_poly.pdbx_seq_one_letter_code
_entity_poly.pdbx_strand_id
1 'polypeptide(L)'
;MNTKLIAIPSILVLSAAGIAACSNPDEKPSADGSASTSQTANLSFDTSSIQAVPEIEALVPESIKKAGVLKNGASIDYAPAEFFKSDGTTPTGYDVNMADAIARVMGLKGATTEHAEFATIIPSLGSKFDISISGFTITADREKEVNMVSFIETGTAFAVAKGNPKNFDPTHVCGTTVGVQNGTFQFDYITQLSNDCTAKGEKAVKIMPHDLQTDIAVRVASGQYDATLADSPVIGYTIEQ
;
A
#
# COMPACT_ATOMS: atom_id res chain seq x y z
N MET A 1 -25.49 66.73 8.56
CA MET A 1 -26.93 67.07 8.34
C MET A 1 -27.63 65.79 7.95
N ASN A 2 -28.53 65.41 8.90
CA ASN A 2 -29.76 64.59 8.74
C ASN A 2 -29.69 63.22 8.05
N THR A 3 -29.63 62.17 8.82
CA THR A 3 -30.77 61.38 9.42
C THR A 3 -31.85 60.97 8.41
N LYS A 4 -32.03 59.65 8.22
CA LYS A 4 -33.29 58.97 8.53
C LYS A 4 -33.16 57.45 8.46
N LEU A 5 -33.32 56.79 9.61
CA LEU A 5 -33.76 55.40 9.74
C LEU A 5 -35.18 55.24 9.21
N ILE A 6 -35.48 54.10 8.58
CA ILE A 6 -36.83 53.53 8.56
C ILE A 6 -36.67 52.02 8.75
N ALA A 7 -37.18 51.56 9.88
CA ALA A 7 -37.47 50.14 10.17
C ALA A 7 -38.97 49.89 9.88
N ILE A 8 -39.36 48.60 9.72
CA ILE A 8 -40.66 47.95 10.07
C ILE A 8 -41.08 46.95 8.97
N PRO A 9 -41.84 45.90 9.25
CA PRO A 9 -41.64 44.73 10.13
C PRO A 9 -41.86 43.35 9.41
N SER A 10 -41.70 42.32 10.23
CA SER A 10 -41.99 40.91 10.01
C SER A 10 -43.36 40.57 9.47
N ILE A 11 -43.48 39.58 8.59
CA ILE A 11 -44.68 38.71 8.53
C ILE A 11 -44.18 37.27 8.31
N LEU A 12 -44.55 36.45 9.29
CA LEU A 12 -44.42 35.00 9.34
C LEU A 12 -45.57 34.39 8.52
N VAL A 13 -45.28 33.50 7.57
CA VAL A 13 -46.31 32.60 7.02
C VAL A 13 -45.75 31.18 7.01
N LEU A 14 -46.26 30.34 7.90
CA LEU A 14 -46.13 28.90 7.90
C LEU A 14 -47.01 28.34 6.77
N SER A 15 -46.43 27.49 5.92
CA SER A 15 -47.18 26.57 5.07
C SER A 15 -46.59 25.20 5.20
N ALA A 16 -47.24 24.35 5.97
CA ALA A 16 -47.03 22.92 6.03
C ALA A 16 -47.64 22.26 4.77
N ALA A 17 -46.82 21.58 3.97
CA ALA A 17 -47.30 20.63 2.98
C ALA A 17 -46.77 19.26 3.36
N GLY A 18 -47.62 18.40 3.88
CA GLY A 18 -47.32 17.02 4.21
C GLY A 18 -47.14 16.19 2.95
N ILE A 19 -46.11 15.39 2.94
CA ILE A 19 -45.96 14.26 2.00
C ILE A 19 -46.20 13.00 2.82
N ALA A 20 -47.33 12.34 2.54
CA ALA A 20 -47.66 11.04 3.12
C ALA A 20 -46.73 9.96 2.50
N ALA A 21 -45.83 9.42 3.31
CA ALA A 21 -45.13 8.19 3.01
C ALA A 21 -45.91 7.02 3.62
N CYS A 22 -46.29 6.06 2.83
CA CYS A 22 -46.91 4.81 3.25
C CYS A 22 -45.92 4.02 4.09
N SER A 23 -46.14 3.89 5.37
CA SER A 23 -45.41 3.01 6.26
C SER A 23 -46.16 1.71 6.46
N ASN A 24 -45.44 0.59 6.29
CA ASN A 24 -45.90 -0.76 6.66
C ASN A 24 -45.95 -0.87 8.21
N PRO A 25 -47.01 -1.48 8.81
CA PRO A 25 -47.25 -1.39 10.25
C PRO A 25 -46.53 -2.45 11.11
N ASP A 26 -45.54 -3.17 10.62
CA ASP A 26 -44.90 -4.27 11.35
C ASP A 26 -43.40 -4.15 11.58
N GLU A 27 -42.79 -2.98 11.54
CA GLU A 27 -41.38 -2.85 11.88
C GLU A 27 -41.15 -1.93 13.08
N LYS A 28 -40.70 -2.53 14.20
CA LYS A 28 -40.22 -1.81 15.39
C LYS A 28 -39.05 -0.90 15.05
N PRO A 29 -38.97 0.33 15.51
CA PRO A 29 -37.82 1.18 15.33
C PRO A 29 -36.66 0.67 16.18
N SER A 30 -35.66 0.08 15.58
CA SER A 30 -34.33 -0.11 16.19
C SER A 30 -33.59 1.21 16.07
N ALA A 31 -33.47 1.92 17.20
CA ALA A 31 -32.51 3.00 17.32
C ALA A 31 -31.12 2.40 17.45
N ASP A 32 -30.41 2.25 16.34
CA ASP A 32 -28.98 2.01 16.34
C ASP A 32 -28.32 3.02 15.39
N GLY A 33 -27.97 4.15 16.01
CA GLY A 33 -27.10 5.15 15.41
C GLY A 33 -25.69 4.57 15.33
N SER A 34 -25.43 3.73 14.31
CA SER A 34 -24.08 3.29 14.02
C SER A 34 -23.27 4.50 13.55
N ALA A 35 -22.57 5.13 14.49
CA ALA A 35 -21.44 5.96 14.16
C ALA A 35 -20.48 5.06 13.36
N SER A 36 -20.25 5.40 12.09
CA SER A 36 -19.20 4.81 11.27
C SER A 36 -17.85 5.16 11.90
N THR A 37 -17.46 4.39 12.90
CA THR A 37 -16.07 4.35 13.33
C THR A 37 -15.29 3.80 12.14
N SER A 38 -14.42 4.62 11.57
CA SER A 38 -13.31 4.16 10.73
C SER A 38 -12.62 3.04 11.51
N GLN A 39 -13.01 1.79 11.23
CA GLN A 39 -12.23 0.64 11.65
C GLN A 39 -10.97 0.68 10.77
N THR A 40 -9.87 1.21 11.32
CA THR A 40 -8.55 0.83 10.86
C THR A 40 -8.54 -0.70 10.90
N ALA A 41 -8.64 -1.31 9.73
CA ALA A 41 -8.63 -2.75 9.61
C ALA A 41 -7.40 -3.25 10.37
N ASN A 42 -7.60 -4.19 11.31
CA ASN A 42 -6.49 -4.81 12.01
C ASN A 42 -5.74 -5.67 10.98
N LEU A 43 -4.72 -5.09 10.34
CA LEU A 43 -3.92 -5.72 9.31
C LEU A 43 -2.89 -6.72 9.88
N SER A 44 -2.92 -6.96 11.20
CA SER A 44 -2.09 -7.97 11.84
C SER A 44 -2.87 -9.27 12.02
N PHE A 45 -2.29 -10.36 11.53
CA PHE A 45 -2.77 -11.72 11.75
C PHE A 45 -1.99 -12.35 12.89
N ASP A 46 -2.67 -13.04 13.81
CA ASP A 46 -2.01 -13.77 14.90
C ASP A 46 -1.47 -15.11 14.39
N THR A 47 -0.17 -15.18 14.22
CA THR A 47 0.56 -16.38 13.76
C THR A 47 0.91 -17.33 14.91
N SER A 48 0.65 -16.97 16.18
CA SER A 48 1.10 -17.73 17.36
C SER A 48 0.52 -19.15 17.45
N SER A 49 -0.64 -19.38 16.83
CA SER A 49 -1.29 -20.70 16.77
C SER A 49 -0.73 -21.64 15.70
N ILE A 50 0.11 -21.13 14.79
CA ILE A 50 0.69 -21.93 13.71
C ILE A 50 1.69 -22.93 14.30
N GLN A 51 1.51 -24.21 13.97
CA GLN A 51 2.34 -25.30 14.46
C GLN A 51 3.44 -25.65 13.45
N ALA A 52 4.58 -26.14 13.97
CA ALA A 52 5.63 -26.70 13.15
C ALA A 52 5.10 -27.90 12.34
N VAL A 53 5.61 -28.04 11.12
CA VAL A 53 5.39 -29.21 10.26
C VAL A 53 6.66 -30.03 10.28
N PRO A 54 6.67 -31.25 10.87
CA PRO A 54 7.88 -32.02 11.10
C PRO A 54 8.71 -32.30 9.85
N GLU A 55 8.05 -32.50 8.71
CA GLU A 55 8.68 -32.74 7.43
C GLU A 55 9.43 -31.50 6.91
N ILE A 56 8.90 -30.30 7.19
CA ILE A 56 9.53 -29.02 6.84
C ILE A 56 10.64 -28.72 7.84
N GLU A 57 10.39 -28.88 9.13
CA GLU A 57 11.39 -28.67 10.19
C GLU A 57 12.65 -29.52 9.95
N ALA A 58 12.48 -30.76 9.49
CA ALA A 58 13.60 -31.65 9.17
C ALA A 58 14.50 -31.11 8.05
N LEU A 59 13.99 -30.28 7.14
CA LEU A 59 14.72 -29.70 6.01
C LEU A 59 15.41 -28.37 6.36
N VAL A 60 15.11 -27.77 7.51
CA VAL A 60 15.68 -26.47 7.91
C VAL A 60 17.18 -26.60 8.14
N PRO A 61 18.01 -25.72 7.56
CA PRO A 61 19.46 -25.73 7.78
C PRO A 61 19.81 -25.57 9.27
N GLU A 62 20.84 -26.29 9.72
CA GLU A 62 21.27 -26.28 11.13
C GLU A 62 21.66 -24.89 11.64
N SER A 63 22.20 -24.01 10.77
CA SER A 63 22.49 -22.61 11.10
C SER A 63 21.24 -21.83 11.47
N ILE A 64 20.13 -22.03 10.74
CA ILE A 64 18.84 -21.39 10.97
C ILE A 64 18.18 -21.96 12.23
N LYS A 65 18.20 -23.30 12.40
CA LYS A 65 17.71 -23.95 13.64
C LYS A 65 18.43 -23.39 14.86
N LYS A 66 19.76 -23.28 14.81
CA LYS A 66 20.56 -22.72 15.90
C LYS A 66 20.26 -21.26 16.19
N ALA A 67 19.98 -20.44 15.17
CA ALA A 67 19.55 -19.06 15.34
C ALA A 67 18.17 -18.97 16.02
N GLY A 68 17.28 -19.93 15.74
CA GLY A 68 15.96 -20.04 16.35
C GLY A 68 14.93 -19.03 15.84
N VAL A 69 15.34 -18.16 14.91
CA VAL A 69 14.50 -17.15 14.24
C VAL A 69 14.89 -17.06 12.77
N LEU A 70 13.93 -16.68 11.92
CA LEU A 70 14.14 -16.43 10.50
C LEU A 70 14.30 -14.92 10.27
N LYS A 71 15.40 -14.50 9.64
CA LYS A 71 15.65 -13.09 9.37
C LYS A 71 15.08 -12.70 8.01
N ASN A 72 14.07 -11.85 8.02
CA ASN A 72 13.41 -11.30 6.83
C ASN A 72 13.85 -9.86 6.59
N GLY A 73 14.33 -9.56 5.38
CA GLY A 73 14.60 -8.20 4.93
C GLY A 73 13.41 -7.65 4.14
N ALA A 74 12.93 -6.44 4.47
CA ALA A 74 11.78 -5.84 3.79
C ALA A 74 11.88 -4.32 3.72
N SER A 75 11.27 -3.70 2.70
CA SER A 75 11.11 -2.25 2.59
C SER A 75 9.84 -1.83 3.34
N ILE A 76 9.99 -1.52 4.65
CA ILE A 76 8.87 -1.37 5.60
C ILE A 76 8.21 0.02 5.44
N ASP A 77 7.70 0.31 4.25
CA ASP A 77 6.99 1.54 3.89
C ASP A 77 5.93 1.28 2.78
N TYR A 78 5.52 0.02 2.63
CA TYR A 78 4.72 -0.47 1.50
C TYR A 78 3.39 -1.07 1.96
N ALA A 79 2.64 -0.29 2.76
CA ALA A 79 1.33 -0.73 3.30
C ALA A 79 0.33 -1.10 2.20
N PRO A 80 -0.47 -2.18 2.37
CA PRO A 80 -0.65 -3.00 3.57
C PRO A 80 0.26 -4.23 3.65
N ALA A 81 1.26 -4.36 2.75
CA ALA A 81 2.17 -5.51 2.67
C ALA A 81 3.15 -5.52 3.85
N GLU A 82 3.96 -4.47 3.99
CA GLU A 82 4.88 -4.27 5.09
C GLU A 82 5.00 -2.77 5.43
N PHE A 83 4.76 -2.46 6.69
CA PHE A 83 4.83 -1.10 7.20
C PHE A 83 5.04 -1.09 8.72
N PHE A 84 5.40 0.06 9.29
CA PHE A 84 5.48 0.20 10.74
C PHE A 84 4.11 0.49 11.35
N LYS A 85 3.82 -0.09 12.52
CA LYS A 85 2.67 0.30 13.33
C LYS A 85 2.79 1.76 13.74
N SER A 86 1.78 2.29 14.39
CA SER A 86 1.76 3.67 14.90
C SER A 86 2.86 4.02 15.89
N ASP A 87 3.55 3.01 16.45
CA ASP A 87 4.74 3.19 17.29
C ASP A 87 6.01 3.55 16.49
N GLY A 88 5.95 3.48 15.15
CA GLY A 88 7.04 3.79 14.23
C GLY A 88 8.20 2.80 14.23
N THR A 89 8.07 1.67 14.94
CA THR A 89 9.18 0.71 15.13
C THR A 89 8.80 -0.75 14.94
N THR A 90 7.54 -1.11 15.17
CA THR A 90 7.06 -2.50 15.05
C THR A 90 6.58 -2.78 13.63
N PRO A 91 7.25 -3.68 12.87
CA PRO A 91 6.79 -4.10 11.56
C PRO A 91 5.44 -4.80 11.62
N THR A 92 4.60 -4.59 10.62
CA THR A 92 3.30 -5.25 10.43
C THR A 92 2.94 -5.31 8.96
N GLY A 93 1.87 -6.04 8.62
CA GLY A 93 1.41 -6.22 7.25
C GLY A 93 1.40 -7.70 6.85
N TYR A 94 0.83 -8.00 5.68
CA TYR A 94 0.66 -9.40 5.29
C TYR A 94 1.99 -10.09 4.94
N ASP A 95 2.99 -9.38 4.43
CA ASP A 95 4.31 -9.91 4.14
C ASP A 95 5.08 -10.22 5.44
N VAL A 96 4.96 -9.35 6.44
CA VAL A 96 5.53 -9.57 7.78
C VAL A 96 4.90 -10.79 8.44
N ASN A 97 3.56 -10.90 8.35
CA ASN A 97 2.85 -12.05 8.90
C ASN A 97 3.20 -13.35 8.17
N MET A 98 3.40 -13.30 6.85
CA MET A 98 3.81 -14.46 6.05
C MET A 98 5.21 -14.94 6.47
N ALA A 99 6.16 -14.03 6.66
CA ALA A 99 7.50 -14.37 7.12
C ALA A 99 7.45 -15.08 8.49
N ASP A 100 6.65 -14.58 9.44
CA ASP A 100 6.49 -15.20 10.75
C ASP A 100 5.77 -16.56 10.65
N ALA A 101 4.74 -16.68 9.82
CA ALA A 101 4.04 -17.93 9.58
C ALA A 101 4.98 -19.03 9.02
N ILE A 102 5.81 -18.68 8.04
CA ILE A 102 6.82 -19.59 7.48
C ILE A 102 7.81 -20.03 8.56
N ALA A 103 8.33 -19.09 9.34
CA ALA A 103 9.24 -19.42 10.43
C ALA A 103 8.64 -20.43 11.43
N ARG A 104 7.36 -20.26 11.80
CA ARG A 104 6.67 -21.19 12.71
C ARG A 104 6.47 -22.56 12.09
N VAL A 105 6.06 -22.64 10.85
CA VAL A 105 5.96 -23.90 10.10
C VAL A 105 7.31 -24.62 10.06
N MET A 106 8.43 -23.89 10.00
CA MET A 106 9.81 -24.40 10.07
C MET A 106 10.25 -24.82 11.47
N GLY A 107 9.40 -24.73 12.51
CA GLY A 107 9.73 -25.05 13.89
C GLY A 107 10.56 -23.99 14.62
N LEU A 108 10.65 -22.76 14.07
CA LEU A 108 11.36 -21.66 14.69
C LEU A 108 10.43 -20.85 15.62
N LYS A 109 11.02 -19.98 16.45
CA LYS A 109 10.26 -19.11 17.36
C LYS A 109 9.42 -18.06 16.64
N GLY A 110 9.74 -17.76 15.37
CA GLY A 110 9.12 -16.75 14.51
C GLY A 110 10.14 -16.12 13.58
N ALA A 111 9.74 -15.04 12.88
CA ALA A 111 10.63 -14.23 12.06
C ALA A 111 10.93 -12.88 12.72
N THR A 112 12.10 -12.33 12.40
CA THR A 112 12.42 -10.92 12.62
C THR A 112 12.42 -10.22 11.28
N THR A 113 11.61 -9.16 11.11
CA THR A 113 11.60 -8.37 9.88
C THR A 113 12.36 -7.06 10.13
N GLU A 114 13.40 -6.82 9.34
CA GLU A 114 14.24 -5.63 9.42
C GLU A 114 14.07 -4.79 8.16
N HIS A 115 14.03 -3.47 8.34
CA HIS A 115 13.97 -2.52 7.24
C HIS A 115 15.27 -2.49 6.42
N ALA A 116 15.12 -2.49 5.11
CA ALA A 116 16.17 -2.20 4.15
C ALA A 116 15.57 -1.48 2.93
N GLU A 117 16.36 -0.65 2.26
CA GLU A 117 15.98 -0.07 0.98
C GLU A 117 15.74 -1.20 -0.03
N PHE A 118 14.62 -1.16 -0.76
CA PHE A 118 14.16 -2.24 -1.63
C PHE A 118 15.26 -2.76 -2.58
N ALA A 119 15.98 -1.84 -3.24
CA ALA A 119 17.05 -2.19 -4.17
C ALA A 119 18.25 -2.93 -3.53
N THR A 120 18.39 -2.87 -2.20
CA THR A 120 19.52 -3.46 -1.47
C THR A 120 19.21 -4.83 -0.87
N ILE A 121 17.95 -5.26 -0.91
CA ILE A 121 17.51 -6.47 -0.22
C ILE A 121 18.09 -7.72 -0.88
N ILE A 122 17.87 -7.91 -2.18
CA ILE A 122 18.38 -9.11 -2.92
C ILE A 122 19.88 -9.26 -2.73
N PRO A 123 20.74 -8.22 -2.91
CA PRO A 123 22.17 -8.33 -2.66
C PRO A 123 22.55 -8.69 -1.21
N SER A 124 21.65 -8.48 -0.26
CA SER A 124 21.88 -8.77 1.17
C SER A 124 21.43 -10.16 1.61
N LEU A 125 20.74 -10.92 0.73
CA LEU A 125 20.32 -12.30 1.02
C LEU A 125 21.54 -13.22 1.21
N GLY A 126 21.42 -14.14 2.17
CA GLY A 126 22.50 -15.06 2.53
C GLY A 126 23.62 -14.45 3.39
N SER A 127 23.67 -13.12 3.51
CA SER A 127 24.64 -12.43 4.38
C SER A 127 23.97 -11.73 5.57
N LYS A 128 23.00 -10.90 5.34
CA LYS A 128 22.24 -10.16 6.36
C LYS A 128 20.89 -10.82 6.64
N PHE A 129 20.20 -11.26 5.60
CA PHE A 129 18.87 -11.84 5.64
C PHE A 129 18.88 -13.29 5.19
N ASP A 130 18.03 -14.11 5.80
CA ASP A 130 17.83 -15.51 5.39
C ASP A 130 16.81 -15.59 4.25
N ILE A 131 15.79 -14.73 4.30
CA ILE A 131 14.74 -14.58 3.28
C ILE A 131 14.40 -13.11 3.06
N SER A 132 13.63 -12.86 2.01
CA SER A 132 12.89 -11.61 1.84
C SER A 132 11.47 -11.90 1.39
N ILE A 133 10.50 -11.28 2.08
CA ILE A 133 9.11 -11.15 1.66
C ILE A 133 8.82 -9.65 1.73
N SER A 134 8.74 -8.99 0.56
CA SER A 134 8.64 -7.54 0.42
C SER A 134 8.13 -7.17 -0.98
N GLY A 135 6.96 -7.71 -1.39
CA GLY A 135 6.33 -7.37 -2.66
C GLY A 135 7.17 -7.59 -3.92
N PHE A 136 8.14 -8.51 -3.91
CA PHE A 136 9.00 -8.75 -5.06
C PHE A 136 8.25 -9.40 -6.22
N THR A 137 8.16 -8.70 -7.35
CA THR A 137 7.76 -9.32 -8.62
C THR A 137 8.82 -10.33 -9.07
N ILE A 138 8.39 -11.56 -9.42
CA ILE A 138 9.28 -12.57 -10.02
C ILE A 138 9.65 -12.11 -11.43
N THR A 139 10.93 -11.96 -11.69
CA THR A 139 11.46 -11.62 -13.02
C THR A 139 12.62 -12.55 -13.38
N ALA A 140 12.81 -12.78 -14.68
CA ALA A 140 13.90 -13.63 -15.16
C ALA A 140 15.30 -13.16 -14.71
N ASP A 141 15.49 -11.87 -14.47
CA ASP A 141 16.76 -11.33 -13.98
C ASP A 141 16.94 -11.60 -12.50
N ARG A 142 15.92 -11.43 -11.67
CA ARG A 142 15.99 -11.77 -10.24
C ARG A 142 16.17 -13.28 -10.00
N GLU A 143 15.55 -14.14 -10.82
CA GLU A 143 15.70 -15.58 -10.73
C GLU A 143 17.12 -16.08 -11.06
N LYS A 144 17.96 -15.27 -11.72
CA LYS A 144 19.38 -15.57 -11.90
C LYS A 144 20.22 -15.36 -10.63
N GLU A 145 19.71 -14.52 -9.71
CA GLU A 145 20.41 -14.15 -8.48
C GLU A 145 19.91 -14.93 -7.26
N VAL A 146 18.60 -15.16 -7.18
CA VAL A 146 17.94 -15.78 -6.02
C VAL A 146 16.83 -16.72 -6.44
N ASN A 147 16.50 -17.70 -5.57
CA ASN A 147 15.30 -18.52 -5.76
C ASN A 147 14.07 -17.71 -5.33
N MET A 148 13.04 -17.72 -6.17
CA MET A 148 11.79 -17.01 -5.91
C MET A 148 10.60 -17.96 -5.85
N VAL A 149 9.66 -17.67 -4.96
CA VAL A 149 8.42 -18.45 -4.78
C VAL A 149 7.24 -17.48 -4.76
N SER A 150 6.27 -17.68 -5.68
CA SER A 150 5.05 -16.90 -5.70
C SER A 150 4.12 -17.33 -4.57
N PHE A 151 3.53 -16.36 -3.84
CA PHE A 151 2.50 -16.61 -2.85
C PHE A 151 1.26 -15.72 -3.05
N ILE A 152 1.38 -14.66 -3.87
CA ILE A 152 0.28 -13.74 -4.21
C ILE A 152 0.43 -13.30 -5.66
N GLU A 153 -0.69 -13.09 -6.34
CA GLU A 153 -0.74 -12.46 -7.66
C GLU A 153 -1.37 -11.08 -7.55
N THR A 154 -0.72 -10.07 -8.10
CA THR A 154 -1.20 -8.69 -8.08
C THR A 154 -0.82 -7.98 -9.37
N GLY A 155 -1.54 -6.89 -9.68
CA GLY A 155 -1.21 -6.02 -10.80
C GLY A 155 -0.47 -4.76 -10.35
N THR A 156 0.00 -3.97 -11.32
CA THR A 156 0.48 -2.61 -11.12
C THR A 156 -0.67 -1.63 -11.36
N ALA A 157 -0.77 -0.60 -10.52
CA ALA A 157 -1.74 0.47 -10.68
C ALA A 157 -1.06 1.85 -10.59
N PHE A 158 -1.65 2.86 -11.24
CA PHE A 158 -1.26 4.24 -11.05
C PHE A 158 -2.12 4.91 -9.98
N ALA A 159 -1.51 5.83 -9.22
CA ALA A 159 -2.23 6.78 -8.38
C ALA A 159 -1.88 8.21 -8.79
N VAL A 160 -2.88 9.09 -8.66
CA VAL A 160 -2.79 10.52 -8.94
C VAL A 160 -3.35 11.32 -7.77
N ALA A 161 -3.09 12.62 -7.70
CA ALA A 161 -3.73 13.49 -6.74
C ALA A 161 -5.26 13.45 -6.89
N LYS A 162 -5.98 13.63 -5.77
CA LYS A 162 -7.43 13.57 -5.72
C LYS A 162 -8.08 14.44 -6.80
N GLY A 163 -8.98 13.83 -7.57
CA GLY A 163 -9.67 14.49 -8.66
C GLY A 163 -8.84 14.61 -9.96
N ASN A 164 -7.66 14.03 -10.01
CA ASN A 164 -6.77 14.06 -11.20
C ASN A 164 -6.60 15.46 -11.80
N PRO A 165 -6.10 16.45 -11.02
CA PRO A 165 -6.06 17.85 -11.45
C PRO A 165 -5.15 18.12 -12.65
N LYS A 166 -4.25 17.17 -12.96
CA LYS A 166 -3.31 17.25 -14.07
C LYS A 166 -3.77 16.47 -15.30
N ASN A 167 -4.98 15.90 -15.26
CA ASN A 167 -5.55 15.07 -16.33
C ASN A 167 -4.59 13.95 -16.78
N PHE A 168 -3.92 13.30 -15.83
CA PHE A 168 -3.05 12.17 -16.11
C PHE A 168 -3.85 11.04 -16.78
N ASP A 169 -3.32 10.52 -17.88
CA ASP A 169 -3.89 9.39 -18.60
C ASP A 169 -2.90 8.21 -18.52
N PRO A 170 -3.25 7.10 -17.82
CA PRO A 170 -2.38 5.95 -17.71
C PRO A 170 -2.11 5.23 -19.03
N THR A 171 -2.91 5.49 -20.06
CA THR A 171 -2.69 4.96 -21.42
C THR A 171 -1.76 5.84 -22.26
N HIS A 172 -1.48 7.05 -21.80
CA HIS A 172 -0.60 8.03 -22.49
C HIS A 172 0.24 8.81 -21.49
N VAL A 173 1.31 8.19 -21.02
CA VAL A 173 2.18 8.75 -19.95
C VAL A 173 3.26 9.70 -20.46
N CYS A 174 3.37 9.90 -21.79
CA CYS A 174 4.45 10.68 -22.40
C CYS A 174 4.47 12.13 -21.91
N GLY A 175 5.66 12.62 -21.54
CA GLY A 175 5.87 13.98 -21.05
C GLY A 175 5.40 14.26 -19.62
N THR A 176 4.85 13.27 -18.92
CA THR A 176 4.44 13.40 -17.52
C THR A 176 5.63 13.22 -16.55
N THR A 177 5.43 13.59 -15.28
CA THR A 177 6.38 13.38 -14.18
C THR A 177 5.84 12.29 -13.27
N VAL A 178 6.52 11.15 -13.22
CA VAL A 178 6.07 9.96 -12.47
C VAL A 178 7.09 9.60 -11.40
N GLY A 179 6.62 9.52 -10.15
CA GLY A 179 7.41 9.01 -9.02
C GLY A 179 7.35 7.48 -8.96
N VAL A 180 8.46 6.83 -8.68
CA VAL A 180 8.55 5.37 -8.58
C VAL A 180 9.64 4.94 -7.62
N GLN A 181 9.44 3.84 -6.91
CA GLN A 181 10.44 3.31 -5.99
C GLN A 181 11.59 2.64 -6.75
N ASN A 182 12.82 2.91 -6.30
CA ASN A 182 14.06 2.37 -6.88
C ASN A 182 14.09 0.83 -6.86
N GLY A 183 14.59 0.23 -7.95
CA GLY A 183 14.84 -1.21 -8.05
C GLY A 183 13.57 -2.07 -8.18
N THR A 184 12.39 -1.47 -8.35
CA THR A 184 11.12 -2.17 -8.52
C THR A 184 10.87 -2.56 -9.98
N PHE A 185 10.01 -3.55 -10.20
CA PHE A 185 9.48 -3.86 -11.52
C PHE A 185 8.79 -2.64 -12.14
N GLN A 186 8.12 -1.84 -11.32
CA GLN A 186 7.44 -0.63 -11.76
C GLN A 186 8.41 0.44 -12.28
N PHE A 187 9.62 0.51 -11.73
CA PHE A 187 10.67 1.38 -12.25
C PHE A 187 11.09 0.97 -13.68
N ASP A 188 11.28 -0.33 -13.90
CA ASP A 188 11.62 -0.84 -15.23
C ASP A 188 10.47 -0.64 -16.20
N TYR A 189 9.24 -0.88 -15.75
CA TYR A 189 8.02 -0.70 -16.55
C TYR A 189 7.85 0.75 -17.02
N ILE A 190 7.93 1.74 -16.11
CA ILE A 190 7.81 3.16 -16.51
C ILE A 190 8.98 3.62 -17.38
N THR A 191 10.17 3.03 -17.18
CA THR A 191 11.34 3.28 -18.03
C THR A 191 11.08 2.78 -19.45
N GLN A 192 10.51 1.60 -19.61
CA GLN A 192 10.13 1.07 -20.92
C GLN A 192 9.09 1.96 -21.59
N LEU A 193 8.05 2.39 -20.89
CA LEU A 193 7.04 3.31 -21.42
C LEU A 193 7.66 4.66 -21.85
N SER A 194 8.64 5.16 -21.10
CA SER A 194 9.38 6.37 -21.46
C SER A 194 10.18 6.21 -22.76
N ASN A 195 10.82 5.05 -22.93
CA ASN A 195 11.53 4.71 -24.16
C ASN A 195 10.58 4.61 -25.36
N ASP A 196 9.40 4.02 -25.15
CA ASP A 196 8.36 3.93 -26.19
C ASP A 196 7.83 5.31 -26.62
N CYS A 197 7.73 6.27 -25.67
CA CYS A 197 7.39 7.67 -25.99
C CYS A 197 8.45 8.28 -26.92
N THR A 198 9.73 8.16 -26.57
CA THR A 198 10.82 8.75 -27.38
C THR A 198 10.95 8.09 -28.75
N ALA A 199 10.72 6.78 -28.84
CA ALA A 199 10.71 6.06 -30.12
C ALA A 199 9.59 6.55 -31.05
N LYS A 200 8.49 7.08 -30.51
CA LYS A 200 7.39 7.71 -31.26
C LYS A 200 7.60 9.20 -31.54
N GLY A 201 8.73 9.77 -31.11
CA GLY A 201 9.02 11.21 -31.24
C GLY A 201 8.30 12.08 -30.21
N GLU A 202 7.76 11.48 -29.16
CA GLU A 202 7.09 12.17 -28.05
C GLU A 202 8.07 12.49 -26.92
N LYS A 203 7.65 13.32 -25.95
CA LYS A 203 8.48 13.64 -24.79
C LYS A 203 8.62 12.43 -23.88
N ALA A 204 9.84 12.16 -23.42
CA ALA A 204 10.10 11.17 -22.40
C ALA A 204 9.29 11.43 -21.13
N VAL A 205 8.98 10.38 -20.39
CA VAL A 205 8.50 10.50 -19.01
C VAL A 205 9.63 11.04 -18.14
N LYS A 206 9.35 12.02 -17.29
CA LYS A 206 10.27 12.47 -16.25
C LYS A 206 10.13 11.53 -15.06
N ILE A 207 10.96 10.50 -15.00
CA ILE A 207 10.95 9.51 -13.94
C ILE A 207 11.67 10.09 -12.71
N MET A 208 11.01 10.00 -11.54
CA MET A 208 11.50 10.51 -10.27
C MET A 208 11.67 9.34 -9.29
N PRO A 209 12.88 8.73 -9.25
CA PRO A 209 13.14 7.59 -8.39
C PRO A 209 13.30 8.02 -6.92
N HIS A 210 12.80 7.20 -6.00
CA HIS A 210 12.92 7.34 -4.55
C HIS A 210 13.17 5.99 -3.88
N ASP A 211 13.77 6.01 -2.70
CA ASP A 211 13.98 4.79 -1.94
C ASP A 211 12.71 4.36 -1.17
N LEU A 212 11.83 5.32 -0.82
CA LEU A 212 10.59 5.08 -0.11
C LEU A 212 9.37 5.41 -0.96
N GLN A 213 8.41 4.48 -1.01
CA GLN A 213 7.12 4.66 -1.70
C GLN A 213 6.26 5.74 -1.03
N THR A 214 6.35 5.87 0.31
CA THR A 214 5.61 6.88 1.06
C THR A 214 6.02 8.31 0.71
N ASP A 215 7.29 8.56 0.43
CA ASP A 215 7.77 9.88 -0.02
C ASP A 215 7.17 10.27 -1.37
N ILE A 216 6.97 9.29 -2.25
CA ILE A 216 6.38 9.50 -3.56
C ILE A 216 4.90 9.86 -3.42
N ALA A 217 4.16 9.14 -2.56
CA ALA A 217 2.74 9.39 -2.32
C ALA A 217 2.48 10.84 -1.87
N VAL A 218 3.30 11.36 -0.95
CA VAL A 218 3.22 12.77 -0.48
C VAL A 218 3.46 13.76 -1.64
N ARG A 219 4.41 13.47 -2.53
CA ARG A 219 4.74 14.33 -3.67
C ARG A 219 3.64 14.33 -4.74
N VAL A 220 2.97 13.20 -4.94
CA VAL A 220 1.79 13.11 -5.81
C VAL A 220 0.62 13.87 -5.19
N ALA A 221 0.33 13.65 -3.90
CA ALA A 221 -0.76 14.33 -3.19
C ALA A 221 -0.60 15.86 -3.20
N SER A 222 0.65 16.36 -3.08
CA SER A 222 0.96 17.80 -3.15
C SER A 222 0.99 18.37 -4.58
N GLY A 223 0.79 17.53 -5.61
CA GLY A 223 0.84 17.95 -7.01
C GLY A 223 2.25 18.18 -7.57
N GLN A 224 3.30 17.78 -6.83
CA GLN A 224 4.68 17.88 -7.32
C GLN A 224 4.93 16.88 -8.47
N TYR A 225 4.36 15.66 -8.38
CA TYR A 225 4.36 14.67 -9.43
C TYR A 225 2.97 14.52 -10.03
N ASP A 226 2.89 14.02 -11.26
CA ASP A 226 1.63 13.80 -11.96
C ASP A 226 0.99 12.50 -11.50
N ALA A 227 1.82 11.46 -11.28
CA ALA A 227 1.40 10.15 -10.81
C ALA A 227 2.52 9.41 -10.08
N THR A 228 2.15 8.33 -9.42
CA THR A 228 3.02 7.22 -9.02
C THR A 228 2.43 5.90 -9.50
N LEU A 229 3.24 4.84 -9.47
CA LEU A 229 2.78 3.47 -9.70
C LEU A 229 3.43 2.52 -8.70
N ALA A 230 2.65 1.53 -8.27
CA ALA A 230 3.05 0.49 -7.34
C ALA A 230 2.11 -0.71 -7.51
N ASP A 231 2.24 -1.73 -6.69
CA ASP A 231 1.31 -2.86 -6.67
C ASP A 231 -0.11 -2.40 -6.32
N SER A 232 -1.10 -2.99 -7.00
CA SER A 232 -2.50 -2.59 -6.87
C SER A 232 -3.01 -2.55 -5.43
N PRO A 233 -2.70 -3.51 -4.53
CA PRO A 233 -3.15 -3.43 -3.14
C PRO A 233 -2.54 -2.24 -2.40
N VAL A 234 -1.30 -1.86 -2.71
CA VAL A 234 -0.60 -0.72 -2.09
C VAL A 234 -1.21 0.59 -2.57
N ILE A 235 -1.47 0.71 -3.88
CA ILE A 235 -2.18 1.87 -4.42
C ILE A 235 -3.58 1.97 -3.82
N GLY A 236 -4.34 0.86 -3.75
CA GLY A 236 -5.67 0.83 -3.13
C GLY A 236 -5.65 1.34 -1.70
N TYR A 237 -4.72 0.83 -0.89
CA TYR A 237 -4.55 1.28 0.49
C TYR A 237 -4.18 2.78 0.58
N THR A 238 -3.24 3.22 -0.26
CA THR A 238 -2.74 4.61 -0.25
C THR A 238 -3.83 5.64 -0.57
N ILE A 239 -4.76 5.34 -1.48
CA ILE A 239 -5.84 6.28 -1.85
C ILE A 239 -6.98 6.35 -0.83
N GLU A 240 -7.04 5.40 0.12
CA GLU A 240 -8.04 5.36 1.21
C GLU A 240 -7.57 6.15 2.45
N GLN A 241 -6.28 6.52 2.54
CA GLN A 241 -5.73 7.30 3.65
C GLN A 241 -5.87 8.82 3.43
#